data_b43afc34b6561ef113a32c06e6bc3c2b
#
_entry.id   b43afc34b6561ef113a32c06e6bc3c2b
#
_cell.length_a   1.000
_cell.length_b   1.000
_cell.length_c   1.000
_cell.angle_alpha   90.00
_cell.angle_beta   90.00
_cell.angle_gamma   90.00
#
_symmetry.space_group_name_H-M   'P 1'
#
loop_
_entity.id
_entity.type
_entity.pdbx_description
1 polymer ?
#
loop_
_entity_poly.entity_id
_entity_poly.type
_entity_poly.pdbx_seq_one_letter_code
_entity_poly.pdbx_strand_id
1 'polypeptide(L)'
;MDKEKLFAQIKGGLIVSCQALEHEPLYTKEGGVMPLMAKAAAMSGAVGIRANTVRDITQIKEVVDLPVIGIIKKDYPGTPMYITVTMKEVDELVACGVDILAVQGTGALRPDGSCLLYTSDAADE
;
A
#
# COMPACT_ATOMS: atom_id res chain seq x y z
N MET A 1 15.69 2.75 3.05
CA MET A 1 15.99 3.96 2.24
C MET A 1 15.65 5.19 3.07
N ASP A 2 16.48 6.19 3.01
CA ASP A 2 16.20 7.40 3.75
C ASP A 2 15.05 8.19 3.07
N LYS A 3 14.28 8.91 3.86
CA LYS A 3 13.07 9.62 3.45
C LYS A 3 13.33 10.61 2.30
N GLU A 4 14.42 11.35 2.39
CA GLU A 4 14.75 12.36 1.38
C GLU A 4 15.10 11.72 0.04
N LYS A 5 15.86 10.63 0.06
CA LYS A 5 16.20 9.87 -1.14
C LYS A 5 14.96 9.25 -1.75
N LEU A 6 14.07 8.72 -0.92
CA LEU A 6 12.82 8.12 -1.37
C LEU A 6 11.95 9.15 -2.11
N PHE A 7 11.75 10.31 -1.50
CA PHE A 7 10.95 11.37 -2.11
C PHE A 7 11.59 11.93 -3.38
N ALA A 8 12.91 12.05 -3.40
CA ALA A 8 13.61 12.48 -4.61
C ALA A 8 13.41 11.47 -5.76
N GLN A 9 13.42 10.19 -5.44
CA GLN A 9 13.25 9.13 -6.43
C GLN A 9 11.88 9.13 -7.07
N ILE A 10 10.82 9.40 -6.30
CA ILE A 10 9.45 9.36 -6.80
C ILE A 10 8.95 10.72 -7.33
N LYS A 11 9.65 11.81 -7.03
CA LYS A 11 9.24 13.16 -7.41
C LYS A 11 9.14 13.31 -8.92
N GLY A 12 8.00 13.82 -9.38
CA GLY A 12 7.78 14.12 -10.80
C GLY A 12 7.54 12.89 -11.67
N GLY A 13 7.54 11.71 -11.10
CA GLY A 13 7.32 10.47 -11.85
C GLY A 13 5.92 9.90 -11.63
N LEU A 14 5.66 8.78 -12.28
CA LEU A 14 4.39 8.06 -12.19
C LEU A 14 4.52 6.88 -11.24
N ILE A 15 3.62 6.80 -10.29
CA ILE A 15 3.45 5.64 -9.41
C ILE A 15 2.28 4.82 -9.95
N VAL A 16 2.52 3.56 -10.28
CA VAL A 16 1.51 2.69 -10.89
C VAL A 16 0.89 1.77 -9.84
N SER A 17 -0.44 1.74 -9.81
CA SER A 17 -1.19 0.85 -8.93
C SER A 17 -1.29 -0.54 -9.56
N CYS A 18 -0.74 -1.53 -8.88
CA CYS A 18 -0.78 -2.94 -9.29
C CYS A 18 -1.59 -3.71 -8.25
N GLN A 19 -2.91 -3.75 -8.43
CA GLN A 19 -3.83 -4.34 -7.47
C GLN A 19 -4.95 -5.07 -8.19
N ALA A 20 -5.40 -6.18 -7.62
CA ALA A 20 -6.62 -6.87 -8.03
C ALA A 20 -7.30 -7.46 -6.81
N LEU A 21 -8.55 -7.09 -6.59
CA LEU A 21 -9.38 -7.65 -5.52
C LEU A 21 -9.99 -8.98 -6.00
N GLU A 22 -10.47 -9.80 -5.06
CA GLU A 22 -10.94 -11.17 -5.34
C GLU A 22 -11.97 -11.26 -6.46
N HIS A 23 -12.79 -10.23 -6.63
CA HIS A 23 -13.83 -10.21 -7.66
C HIS A 23 -13.36 -9.63 -8.99
N GLU A 24 -12.11 -9.19 -9.07
CA GLU A 24 -11.59 -8.53 -10.28
C GLU A 24 -10.88 -9.51 -11.20
N PRO A 25 -10.89 -9.24 -12.53
CA PRO A 25 -10.42 -10.23 -13.54
C PRO A 25 -8.98 -10.68 -13.39
N LEU A 26 -8.09 -9.81 -12.90
CA LEU A 26 -6.67 -10.13 -12.79
C LEU A 26 -6.29 -10.76 -11.46
N TYR A 27 -7.28 -11.02 -10.60
CA TYR A 27 -7.02 -11.72 -9.35
C TYR A 27 -6.82 -13.21 -9.59
N THR A 28 -5.80 -13.77 -8.97
CA THR A 28 -5.58 -15.21 -8.90
C THR A 28 -5.36 -15.60 -7.44
N LYS A 29 -5.81 -16.78 -7.08
CA LYS A 29 -5.72 -17.27 -5.71
C LYS A 29 -4.27 -17.35 -5.23
N GLU A 30 -3.36 -17.76 -6.09
CA GLU A 30 -1.95 -17.94 -5.79
C GLU A 30 -1.11 -16.66 -6.00
N GLY A 31 -1.69 -15.62 -6.58
CA GLY A 31 -0.94 -14.44 -6.99
C GLY A 31 -0.24 -14.65 -8.32
N GLY A 32 0.87 -13.94 -8.54
CA GLY A 32 1.71 -14.09 -9.73
C GLY A 32 1.40 -13.11 -10.86
N VAL A 33 0.23 -12.49 -10.88
CA VAL A 33 -0.14 -11.53 -11.93
C VAL A 33 0.35 -10.12 -11.61
N MET A 34 0.19 -9.68 -10.38
CA MET A 34 0.63 -8.33 -10.00
C MET A 34 2.12 -8.09 -10.18
N PRO A 35 3.02 -9.04 -9.88
CA PRO A 35 4.43 -8.83 -10.22
C PRO A 35 4.68 -8.66 -11.71
N LEU A 36 3.89 -9.28 -12.58
CA LEU A 36 4.00 -9.07 -14.04
C LEU A 36 3.60 -7.63 -14.41
N MET A 37 2.52 -7.13 -13.81
CA MET A 37 2.10 -5.74 -14.01
C MET A 37 3.15 -4.76 -13.50
N ALA A 38 3.76 -5.04 -12.36
CA ALA A 38 4.81 -4.20 -11.79
C ALA A 38 6.06 -4.18 -12.69
N LYS A 39 6.44 -5.33 -13.26
CA LYS A 39 7.54 -5.39 -14.22
C LYS A 39 7.25 -4.55 -15.47
N ALA A 40 6.04 -4.66 -16.00
CA ALA A 40 5.64 -3.87 -17.17
C ALA A 40 5.68 -2.37 -16.85
N ALA A 41 5.21 -1.97 -15.67
CA ALA A 41 5.24 -0.59 -15.22
C ALA A 41 6.69 -0.08 -15.09
N ALA A 42 7.57 -0.88 -14.49
CA ALA A 42 8.98 -0.53 -14.33
C ALA A 42 9.67 -0.36 -15.68
N MET A 43 9.41 -1.26 -16.61
CA MET A 43 9.96 -1.19 -17.96
C MET A 43 9.48 0.05 -18.73
N SER A 44 8.30 0.55 -18.37
CA SER A 44 7.70 1.74 -18.99
C SER A 44 8.11 3.04 -18.29
N GLY A 45 8.96 2.98 -17.28
CA GLY A 45 9.48 4.16 -16.61
C GLY A 45 8.78 4.58 -15.33
N ALA A 46 7.93 3.74 -14.74
CA ALA A 46 7.33 4.04 -13.44
C ALA A 46 8.43 4.21 -12.37
N VAL A 47 8.20 5.10 -11.43
CA VAL A 47 9.15 5.40 -10.35
C VAL A 47 8.75 4.77 -9.03
N GLY A 48 7.59 4.15 -8.95
CA GLY A 48 7.09 3.48 -7.76
C GLY A 48 5.88 2.62 -8.08
N ILE A 49 5.56 1.73 -7.16
CA ILE A 49 4.42 0.80 -7.27
C ILE A 49 3.54 0.96 -6.03
N ARG A 50 2.24 1.04 -6.22
CA ARG A 50 1.29 0.96 -5.12
C ARG A 50 0.63 -0.43 -5.16
N ALA A 51 0.73 -1.17 -4.08
CA ALA A 51 0.30 -2.56 -4.06
C ALA A 51 -0.50 -2.90 -2.80
N ASN A 52 -1.37 -3.88 -2.93
CA ASN A 52 -2.26 -4.35 -1.87
C ASN A 52 -1.92 -5.79 -1.51
N THR A 53 -1.97 -6.10 -0.23
CA THR A 53 -1.74 -7.39 0.42
C THR A 53 -0.27 -7.80 0.49
N VAL A 54 0.05 -8.49 1.58
CA VAL A 54 1.40 -8.99 1.83
C VAL A 54 1.88 -9.90 0.71
N ARG A 55 1.01 -10.79 0.21
CA ARG A 55 1.36 -11.73 -0.86
C ARG A 55 1.84 -10.99 -2.11
N ASP A 56 1.03 -10.06 -2.61
CA ASP A 56 1.34 -9.35 -3.84
C ASP A 56 2.53 -8.41 -3.67
N ILE A 57 2.62 -7.73 -2.54
CA ILE A 57 3.75 -6.85 -2.24
C ILE A 57 5.06 -7.66 -2.22
N THR A 58 5.05 -8.81 -1.56
CA THR A 58 6.22 -9.69 -1.48
C THR A 58 6.66 -10.14 -2.87
N GLN A 59 5.71 -10.60 -3.68
CA GLN A 59 5.99 -11.05 -5.04
C GLN A 59 6.50 -9.92 -5.94
N ILE A 60 5.95 -8.73 -5.80
CA ILE A 60 6.40 -7.55 -6.55
C ILE A 60 7.84 -7.19 -6.17
N LYS A 61 8.16 -7.19 -4.88
CA LYS A 61 9.51 -6.85 -4.42
C LYS A 61 10.57 -7.83 -4.87
N GLU A 62 10.19 -9.06 -5.17
CA GLU A 62 11.12 -10.06 -5.72
C GLU A 62 11.55 -9.76 -7.15
N VAL A 63 10.75 -9.01 -7.91
CA VAL A 63 10.97 -8.82 -9.35
C VAL A 63 11.22 -7.38 -9.76
N VAL A 64 10.95 -6.42 -8.88
CA VAL A 64 11.08 -4.98 -9.18
C VAL A 64 11.82 -4.29 -8.05
N ASP A 65 12.80 -3.46 -8.40
CA ASP A 65 13.56 -2.64 -7.45
C ASP A 65 13.08 -1.19 -7.51
N LEU A 66 11.83 -0.98 -7.16
CA LEU A 66 11.22 0.34 -7.06
C LEU A 66 10.61 0.51 -5.68
N PRO A 67 10.46 1.76 -5.21
CA PRO A 67 9.71 2.01 -3.98
C PRO A 67 8.30 1.45 -4.08
N VAL A 68 7.85 0.79 -3.01
CA VAL A 68 6.51 0.21 -2.92
C VAL A 68 5.71 0.95 -1.85
N ILE A 69 4.56 1.47 -2.25
CA ILE A 69 3.55 1.99 -1.34
C ILE A 69 2.61 0.83 -1.02
N GLY A 70 2.60 0.39 0.22
CA GLY A 70 1.81 -0.77 0.63
C GLY A 70 0.52 -0.39 1.32
N ILE A 71 -0.54 -1.11 0.98
CA ILE A 71 -1.83 -1.05 1.67
C ILE A 71 -2.35 -2.45 1.89
N ILE A 72 -3.30 -2.60 2.80
CA ILE A 72 -4.10 -3.82 2.93
C ILE A 72 -5.56 -3.41 2.97
N LYS A 73 -6.31 -3.84 1.97
CA LYS A 73 -7.75 -3.61 1.88
C LYS A 73 -8.49 -4.74 2.59
N LYS A 74 -9.24 -4.39 3.61
CA LYS A 74 -10.03 -5.34 4.37
C LYS A 74 -11.22 -4.63 5.00
N ASP A 75 -12.42 -5.18 4.81
CA ASP A 75 -13.63 -4.64 5.40
C ASP A 75 -13.74 -5.07 6.86
N TYR A 76 -14.18 -4.13 7.70
CA TYR A 76 -14.45 -4.37 9.12
C TYR A 76 -15.88 -3.95 9.44
N PRO A 77 -16.60 -4.72 10.28
CA PRO A 77 -17.94 -4.33 10.70
C PRO A 77 -17.90 -3.03 11.52
N GLY A 78 -18.90 -2.19 11.36
CA GLY A 78 -19.04 -0.97 12.14
C GLY A 78 -18.28 0.25 11.63
N THR A 79 -17.53 0.12 10.54
CA THR A 79 -16.83 1.25 9.93
C THR A 79 -16.83 1.13 8.41
N PRO A 80 -16.93 2.26 7.67
CA PRO A 80 -16.75 2.24 6.22
C PRO A 80 -15.28 2.17 5.79
N MET A 81 -14.34 2.27 6.71
CA MET A 81 -12.92 2.19 6.39
C MET A 81 -12.53 0.80 5.91
N TYR A 82 -11.65 0.73 4.90
CA TYR A 82 -11.19 -0.54 4.36
C TYR A 82 -9.72 -0.54 3.91
N ILE A 83 -8.99 0.55 4.08
CA ILE A 83 -7.58 0.63 3.67
C ILE A 83 -6.68 0.78 4.90
N THR A 84 -5.92 -0.27 5.22
CA THR A 84 -4.96 -0.31 6.34
C THR A 84 -5.61 0.22 7.62
N VAL A 85 -6.65 -0.49 8.07
CA VAL A 85 -7.59 0.03 9.07
C VAL A 85 -7.07 -0.12 10.49
N THR A 86 -6.34 -1.20 10.79
CA THR A 86 -5.87 -1.51 12.15
C THR A 86 -4.35 -1.63 12.23
N MET A 87 -3.84 -1.65 13.46
CA MET A 87 -2.41 -1.86 13.68
C MET A 87 -1.93 -3.21 13.20
N LYS A 88 -2.83 -4.20 13.10
CA LYS A 88 -2.49 -5.50 12.54
C LYS A 88 -1.99 -5.35 11.10
N GLU A 89 -2.73 -4.61 10.26
CA GLU A 89 -2.33 -4.36 8.88
C GLU A 89 -1.05 -3.52 8.81
N VAL A 90 -0.90 -2.54 9.69
CA VAL A 90 0.33 -1.75 9.77
C VAL A 90 1.54 -2.65 10.04
N ASP A 91 1.43 -3.52 11.04
CA ASP A 91 2.52 -4.42 11.41
C ASP A 91 2.86 -5.41 10.28
N GLU A 92 1.85 -5.93 9.60
CA GLU A 92 2.05 -6.82 8.46
C GLU A 92 2.78 -6.13 7.31
N LEU A 93 2.42 -4.87 7.01
CA LEU A 93 3.08 -4.09 5.97
C LEU A 93 4.51 -3.74 6.32
N VAL A 94 4.76 -3.37 7.56
CA VAL A 94 6.13 -3.12 8.03
C VAL A 94 6.98 -4.38 7.90
N ALA A 95 6.44 -5.53 8.31
CA ALA A 95 7.15 -6.80 8.25
C ALA A 95 7.50 -7.22 6.83
N CYS A 96 6.66 -6.91 5.83
CA CYS A 96 6.98 -7.25 4.44
C CYS A 96 7.86 -6.21 3.72
N GLY A 97 8.25 -5.16 4.41
CA GLY A 97 9.29 -4.24 3.93
C GLY A 97 8.83 -3.19 2.94
N VAL A 98 7.60 -2.68 3.08
CA VAL A 98 7.14 -1.57 2.24
C VAL A 98 7.99 -0.32 2.49
N ASP A 99 8.17 0.48 1.47
CA ASP A 99 8.92 1.74 1.59
C ASP A 99 8.04 2.87 2.11
N ILE A 100 6.77 2.87 1.73
CA ILE A 100 5.77 3.81 2.20
C ILE A 100 4.54 3.01 2.62
N LEU A 101 4.04 3.29 3.80
CA LEU A 101 2.82 2.68 4.32
C LEU A 101 1.70 3.69 4.20
N ALA A 102 0.62 3.32 3.53
CA ALA A 102 -0.53 4.20 3.37
C ALA A 102 -1.70 3.71 4.22
N VAL A 103 -2.31 4.63 4.95
CA VAL A 103 -3.47 4.36 5.79
C VAL A 103 -4.61 5.26 5.39
N GLN A 104 -5.84 4.80 5.63
CA GLN A 104 -7.01 5.62 5.39
C GLN A 104 -7.15 6.65 6.53
N GLY A 105 -7.13 7.93 6.17
CA GLY A 105 -7.20 9.03 7.12
C GLY A 105 -8.51 9.81 7.03
N THR A 106 -9.62 9.15 6.74
CA THR A 106 -10.94 9.79 6.66
C THR A 106 -11.49 10.10 8.06
N GLY A 107 -12.57 10.89 8.12
CA GLY A 107 -13.20 11.26 9.38
C GLY A 107 -13.97 10.14 10.08
N ALA A 108 -14.07 8.96 9.48
CA ALA A 108 -14.74 7.82 10.10
C ALA A 108 -13.90 7.24 11.25
N LEU A 109 -14.56 6.61 12.20
CA LEU A 109 -13.87 5.95 13.31
C LEU A 109 -13.37 4.57 12.89
N ARG A 110 -12.20 4.20 13.39
CA ARG A 110 -11.64 2.86 13.25
C ARG A 110 -12.33 1.91 14.22
N PRO A 111 -12.14 0.59 14.05
CA PRO A 111 -12.75 -0.39 14.99
C PRO A 111 -12.41 -0.15 16.47
N ASP A 112 -11.24 0.43 16.75
CA ASP A 112 -10.84 0.77 18.12
C ASP A 112 -11.39 2.11 18.62
N GLY A 113 -12.22 2.79 17.80
CA GLY A 113 -12.80 4.09 18.14
C GLY A 113 -11.92 5.30 17.83
N SER A 114 -10.70 5.10 17.30
CA SER A 114 -9.81 6.19 16.97
C SER A 114 -10.11 6.79 15.58
N CYS A 115 -9.60 8.00 15.35
CA CYS A 115 -9.69 8.67 14.06
C CYS A 115 -8.38 9.42 13.81
N LEU A 116 -7.69 9.06 12.74
CA LEU A 116 -6.41 9.70 12.41
C LEU A 116 -6.54 11.19 12.12
N LEU A 117 -7.69 11.62 11.62
CA LEU A 117 -7.92 13.03 11.36
C LEU A 117 -7.80 13.88 12.63
N TYR A 118 -8.34 13.39 13.74
CA TYR A 118 -8.24 14.08 15.02
C TYR A 118 -6.90 13.84 15.72
N THR A 119 -6.36 12.64 15.57
CA THR A 119 -5.07 12.29 16.14
C THR A 119 -3.93 13.03 15.45
N SER A 120 -4.02 13.21 14.14
CA SER A 120 -3.01 13.90 13.35
C SER A 120 -2.86 15.37 13.74
N ASP A 121 -3.95 16.02 14.11
CA ASP A 121 -3.90 17.40 14.57
C ASP A 121 -3.01 17.57 15.80
N ALA A 122 -3.04 16.58 16.69
CA ALA A 122 -2.20 16.59 17.88
C ALA A 122 -0.75 16.23 17.59
N ALA A 123 -0.48 15.52 16.53
CA ALA A 123 0.84 15.04 16.14
C ALA A 123 1.51 15.92 15.07
N ASP A 124 0.85 16.94 14.64
CA ASP A 124 1.26 17.75 13.49
C ASP A 124 2.34 18.78 13.81
N GLU A 125 2.89 18.69 14.96
CA GLU A 125 4.00 19.53 15.37
C GLU A 125 5.32 19.12 14.72
#